data_45a58b3af7f2e25ee8f36475311e484b
#
_entry.id   45a58b3af7f2e25ee8f36475311e484b
#
_cell.length_a   1.000
_cell.length_b   1.000
_cell.length_c   1.000
_cell.angle_alpha   90.00
_cell.angle_beta   90.00
_cell.angle_gamma   90.00
#
_symmetry.space_group_name_H-M   'P 1'
#
loop_
_entity.id
_entity.type
_entity.pdbx_description
1 polymer ?
#
loop_
_entity_poly.entity_id
_entity_poly.type
_entity_poly.pdbx_seq_one_letter_code
_entity_poly.pdbx_strand_id
1 'polypeptide(L)'
;MTKSREMDTLADAASPETLAQTAKALGCRSLAFTYNDPVTFLEYAVDVAQAAHEYDIKSVAVSAGYICEQPRQDFFAVMDAANIDLKAFTESFYHKVCGAHLQPVLETLEYLYHETHVWFEITTLLIPGENDSDSELHAMTEWIADRLGRDVPLHFTAFHPDWKMLNTLSTPASTLSRARTIARSKGLNFVYCGNVHDRVGGSSYCPSCQALLIERDWYQLGEWHLQGGRCEYCGATVPGVFEAEPGHWGARRQPVRILS
;
A
#
# COMPACT_ATOMS: atom_id res chain seq x y z
N MET A 1 10.15 -2.74 -11.31
CA MET A 1 9.68 -3.17 -12.65
C MET A 1 9.25 -4.61 -12.59
N THR A 2 8.11 -4.89 -13.13
CA THR A 2 7.57 -6.24 -13.21
C THR A 2 8.39 -7.11 -14.15
N LYS A 3 8.66 -8.35 -13.75
CA LYS A 3 9.22 -9.39 -14.63
C LYS A 3 8.19 -9.91 -15.64
N SER A 4 7.21 -9.08 -16.01
CA SER A 4 6.09 -9.48 -16.86
C SER A 4 6.52 -10.02 -18.24
N ARG A 5 7.68 -9.61 -18.75
CA ARG A 5 8.23 -10.12 -20.01
C ARG A 5 8.65 -11.60 -19.99
N GLU A 6 8.83 -12.15 -18.79
CA GLU A 6 9.16 -13.57 -18.60
C GLU A 6 7.92 -14.44 -18.34
N MET A 7 6.72 -13.82 -18.32
CA MET A 7 5.47 -14.45 -17.92
C MET A 7 4.49 -14.65 -19.08
N ASP A 8 4.97 -14.71 -20.31
CA ASP A 8 4.14 -14.92 -21.52
C ASP A 8 3.26 -16.18 -21.48
N THR A 9 3.52 -17.09 -20.53
CA THR A 9 2.76 -18.33 -20.34
C THR A 9 1.62 -18.22 -19.34
N LEU A 10 1.41 -17.08 -18.70
CA LEU A 10 0.41 -16.87 -17.64
C LEU A 10 -0.74 -15.92 -18.04
N ALA A 11 -0.82 -15.56 -19.31
CA ALA A 11 -1.86 -14.66 -19.80
C ALA A 11 -3.10 -15.48 -20.23
N ASP A 12 -4.01 -15.72 -19.29
CA ASP A 12 -5.36 -16.20 -19.63
C ASP A 12 -6.24 -14.97 -19.97
N ALA A 13 -7.04 -15.07 -21.01
CA ALA A 13 -8.07 -14.06 -21.28
C ALA A 13 -9.18 -14.23 -20.26
N ALA A 14 -9.53 -13.16 -19.56
CA ALA A 14 -10.60 -13.17 -18.58
C ALA A 14 -11.49 -11.92 -18.75
N SER A 15 -12.79 -12.13 -18.82
CA SER A 15 -13.71 -11.00 -18.73
C SER A 15 -13.80 -10.48 -17.29
N PRO A 16 -14.21 -9.23 -17.07
CA PRO A 16 -14.48 -8.68 -15.75
C PRO A 16 -15.38 -9.57 -14.90
N GLU A 17 -16.47 -10.09 -15.47
CA GLU A 17 -17.44 -10.95 -14.82
C GLU A 17 -16.81 -12.30 -14.41
N THR A 18 -15.98 -12.88 -15.28
CA THR A 18 -15.29 -14.16 -14.98
C THR A 18 -14.35 -14.00 -13.80
N LEU A 19 -13.62 -12.86 -13.71
CA LEU A 19 -12.76 -12.55 -12.57
C LEU A 19 -13.56 -12.40 -11.28
N ALA A 20 -14.65 -11.63 -11.32
CA ALA A 20 -15.51 -11.40 -10.17
C ALA A 20 -16.14 -12.70 -9.66
N GLN A 21 -16.69 -13.52 -10.55
CA GLN A 21 -17.27 -14.84 -10.23
C GLN A 21 -16.22 -15.79 -9.63
N THR A 22 -15.03 -15.82 -10.20
CA THR A 22 -13.93 -16.67 -9.71
C THR A 22 -13.50 -16.22 -8.31
N ALA A 23 -13.35 -14.92 -8.09
CA ALA A 23 -13.01 -14.37 -6.79
C ALA A 23 -14.09 -14.71 -5.74
N LYS A 24 -15.38 -14.61 -6.09
CA LYS A 24 -16.48 -15.01 -5.21
C LYS A 24 -16.44 -16.50 -4.88
N ALA A 25 -16.24 -17.34 -5.88
CA ALA A 25 -16.16 -18.80 -5.70
C ALA A 25 -14.99 -19.23 -4.79
N LEU A 26 -13.89 -18.48 -4.82
CA LEU A 26 -12.71 -18.69 -3.98
C LEU A 26 -12.84 -18.06 -2.58
N GLY A 27 -13.91 -17.35 -2.30
CA GLY A 27 -14.11 -16.65 -1.03
C GLY A 27 -13.16 -15.45 -0.84
N CYS A 28 -12.69 -14.85 -1.95
CA CYS A 28 -11.88 -13.64 -1.88
C CYS A 28 -12.72 -12.48 -1.34
N ARG A 29 -12.10 -11.62 -0.52
CA ARG A 29 -12.72 -10.41 0.00
C ARG A 29 -12.52 -9.21 -0.90
N SER A 30 -11.45 -9.26 -1.68
CA SER A 30 -11.09 -8.20 -2.60
C SER A 30 -10.33 -8.73 -3.81
N LEU A 31 -10.35 -7.93 -4.87
CA LEU A 31 -9.46 -8.01 -6.02
C LEU A 31 -8.46 -6.87 -5.94
N ALA A 32 -7.17 -7.17 -6.06
CA ALA A 32 -6.13 -6.16 -6.06
C ALA A 32 -5.49 -6.04 -7.46
N PHE A 33 -5.50 -4.82 -7.99
CA PHE A 33 -4.81 -4.47 -9.24
C PHE A 33 -3.38 -4.10 -8.91
N THR A 34 -2.45 -5.00 -9.18
CA THR A 34 -1.06 -4.89 -8.74
C THR A 34 -0.07 -5.48 -9.75
N TYR A 35 1.23 -5.38 -9.49
CA TYR A 35 2.38 -5.75 -10.32
C TYR A 35 2.56 -4.84 -11.53
N ASN A 36 1.66 -4.84 -12.53
CA ASN A 36 1.58 -3.76 -13.50
C ASN A 36 0.76 -2.64 -12.87
N ASP A 37 1.19 -1.40 -13.05
CA ASP A 37 0.41 -0.28 -12.55
C ASP A 37 -0.97 -0.26 -13.23
N PRO A 38 -2.08 -0.27 -12.48
CA PRO A 38 -3.43 -0.30 -13.04
C PRO A 38 -3.75 0.88 -13.94
N VAL A 39 -3.03 1.98 -13.86
CA VAL A 39 -3.16 3.12 -14.79
C VAL A 39 -2.89 2.69 -16.24
N THR A 40 -2.07 1.65 -16.46
CA THR A 40 -1.76 1.14 -17.81
C THR A 40 -2.86 0.28 -18.44
N PHE A 41 -3.85 -0.16 -17.66
CA PHE A 41 -5.03 -0.92 -18.08
C PHE A 41 -6.30 -0.43 -17.37
N LEU A 42 -6.40 0.87 -17.23
CA LEU A 42 -7.36 1.55 -16.36
C LEU A 42 -8.80 1.17 -16.65
N GLU A 43 -9.22 1.18 -17.92
CA GLU A 43 -10.58 0.87 -18.33
C GLU A 43 -10.94 -0.56 -17.90
N TYR A 44 -10.05 -1.51 -18.12
CA TYR A 44 -10.26 -2.90 -17.69
C TYR A 44 -10.33 -3.02 -16.18
N ALA A 45 -9.48 -2.29 -15.44
CA ALA A 45 -9.53 -2.28 -13.99
C ALA A 45 -10.84 -1.70 -13.45
N VAL A 46 -11.37 -0.66 -14.08
CA VAL A 46 -12.68 -0.07 -13.75
C VAL A 46 -13.80 -1.08 -14.01
N ASP A 47 -13.82 -1.73 -15.17
CA ASP A 47 -14.82 -2.74 -15.50
C ASP A 47 -14.79 -3.92 -14.52
N VAL A 48 -13.59 -4.40 -14.17
CA VAL A 48 -13.42 -5.48 -13.19
C VAL A 48 -13.89 -5.05 -11.80
N ALA A 49 -13.60 -3.82 -11.37
CA ALA A 49 -14.05 -3.30 -10.09
C ALA A 49 -15.58 -3.22 -10.00
N GLN A 50 -16.23 -2.73 -11.06
CA GLN A 50 -17.70 -2.69 -11.14
C GLN A 50 -18.31 -4.09 -11.08
N ALA A 51 -17.80 -5.03 -11.86
CA ALA A 51 -18.24 -6.42 -11.81
C ALA A 51 -18.01 -7.07 -10.43
N ALA A 52 -16.89 -6.76 -9.76
CA ALA A 52 -16.59 -7.28 -8.42
C ALA A 52 -17.59 -6.78 -7.36
N HIS A 53 -18.01 -5.52 -7.45
CA HIS A 53 -18.99 -4.94 -6.53
C HIS A 53 -20.36 -5.61 -6.61
N GLU A 54 -20.77 -6.15 -7.77
CA GLU A 54 -22.01 -6.94 -7.90
C GLU A 54 -21.98 -8.22 -7.06
N TYR A 55 -20.81 -8.68 -6.66
CA TYR A 55 -20.59 -9.85 -5.83
C TYR A 55 -20.13 -9.53 -4.39
N ASP A 56 -20.25 -8.28 -3.95
CA ASP A 56 -19.74 -7.79 -2.64
C ASP A 56 -18.23 -8.00 -2.46
N ILE A 57 -17.46 -7.93 -3.54
CA ILE A 57 -16.00 -8.03 -3.52
C ILE A 57 -15.42 -6.63 -3.66
N LYS A 58 -14.51 -6.27 -2.74
CA LYS A 58 -13.85 -4.98 -2.73
C LYS A 58 -12.77 -4.87 -3.80
N SER A 59 -12.52 -3.65 -4.25
CA SER A 59 -11.49 -3.35 -5.25
C SER A 59 -10.36 -2.53 -4.64
N VAL A 60 -9.12 -2.98 -4.86
CA VAL A 60 -7.92 -2.38 -4.26
C VAL A 60 -6.91 -2.00 -5.35
N ALA A 61 -6.54 -0.73 -5.41
CA ALA A 61 -5.48 -0.26 -6.29
C ALA A 61 -4.11 -0.32 -5.62
N VAL A 62 -3.11 -0.87 -6.32
CA VAL A 62 -1.69 -0.75 -5.96
C VAL A 62 -0.99 -0.02 -7.10
N SER A 63 -0.69 1.25 -6.90
CA SER A 63 -0.30 2.17 -7.96
C SER A 63 0.84 3.11 -7.54
N ALA A 64 1.59 3.61 -8.51
CA ALA A 64 2.52 4.71 -8.30
C ALA A 64 1.80 6.07 -8.11
N GLY A 65 0.49 6.12 -8.28
CA GLY A 65 -0.29 7.35 -8.16
C GLY A 65 -0.02 8.39 -9.25
N TYR A 66 0.70 8.00 -10.31
CA TYR A 66 1.06 8.87 -11.42
C TYR A 66 -0.02 8.83 -12.50
N ILE A 67 -1.06 9.63 -12.33
CA ILE A 67 -2.27 9.61 -13.14
C ILE A 67 -2.78 11.03 -13.36
N CYS A 68 -3.29 11.31 -14.56
CA CYS A 68 -3.92 12.59 -14.89
C CYS A 68 -5.25 12.77 -14.14
N GLU A 69 -5.68 14.01 -13.98
CA GLU A 69 -6.84 14.39 -13.16
C GLU A 69 -8.13 13.65 -13.55
N GLN A 70 -8.54 13.69 -14.81
CA GLN A 70 -9.80 13.06 -15.24
C GLN A 70 -9.78 11.53 -15.07
N PRO A 71 -8.78 10.78 -15.58
CA PRO A 71 -8.70 9.34 -15.34
C PRO A 71 -8.60 8.98 -13.85
N ARG A 72 -7.99 9.85 -13.02
CA ARG A 72 -7.90 9.66 -11.58
C ARG A 72 -9.28 9.62 -10.93
N GLN A 73 -10.16 10.54 -11.32
CA GLN A 73 -11.53 10.58 -10.82
C GLN A 73 -12.31 9.31 -11.20
N ASP A 74 -12.25 8.93 -12.47
CA ASP A 74 -12.95 7.74 -12.96
C ASP A 74 -12.46 6.45 -12.30
N PHE A 75 -11.13 6.34 -12.12
CA PHE A 75 -10.51 5.16 -11.53
C PHE A 75 -10.82 5.00 -10.03
N PHE A 76 -10.61 6.06 -9.25
CA PHE A 76 -10.83 5.97 -7.80
C PHE A 76 -12.31 6.02 -7.39
N ALA A 77 -13.22 6.40 -8.29
CA ALA A 77 -14.65 6.31 -8.02
C ALA A 77 -15.16 4.87 -7.79
N VAL A 78 -14.42 3.87 -8.28
CA VAL A 78 -14.76 2.44 -8.14
C VAL A 78 -13.78 1.67 -7.28
N MET A 79 -12.83 2.33 -6.61
CA MET A 79 -11.90 1.68 -5.69
C MET A 79 -12.39 1.83 -4.24
N ASP A 80 -12.30 0.76 -3.47
CA ASP A 80 -12.58 0.77 -2.04
C ASP A 80 -11.34 1.12 -1.22
N ALA A 81 -10.16 0.69 -1.70
CA ALA A 81 -8.89 0.98 -1.05
C ALA A 81 -7.75 1.14 -2.06
N ALA A 82 -6.66 1.76 -1.61
CA ALA A 82 -5.45 1.91 -2.42
C ALA A 82 -4.18 1.79 -1.58
N ASN A 83 -3.11 1.31 -2.19
CA ASN A 83 -1.74 1.53 -1.75
C ASN A 83 -1.03 2.38 -2.80
N ILE A 84 -0.56 3.56 -2.40
CA ILE A 84 0.11 4.50 -3.30
C ILE A 84 1.61 4.54 -2.99
N ASP A 85 2.41 4.31 -4.00
CA ASP A 85 3.86 4.38 -3.89
C ASP A 85 4.34 5.83 -3.97
N LEU A 86 4.57 6.49 -2.84
CA LEU A 86 5.34 7.73 -2.76
C LEU A 86 6.83 7.36 -2.71
N LYS A 87 7.47 7.27 -3.88
CA LYS A 87 8.79 6.63 -4.03
C LYS A 87 9.94 7.45 -3.43
N ALA A 88 9.79 8.76 -3.37
CA ALA A 88 10.75 9.71 -2.81
C ALA A 88 10.07 11.07 -2.57
N PHE A 89 10.77 12.02 -1.99
CA PHE A 89 10.24 13.37 -1.76
C PHE A 89 11.10 14.46 -2.41
N THR A 90 11.79 14.11 -3.48
CA THR A 90 12.58 15.05 -4.29
C THR A 90 12.25 14.90 -5.78
N GLU A 91 12.12 16.03 -6.47
CA GLU A 91 11.94 16.06 -7.92
C GLU A 91 13.13 15.42 -8.65
N SER A 92 14.34 15.57 -8.11
CA SER A 92 15.54 14.97 -8.67
C SER A 92 15.48 13.44 -8.75
N PHE A 93 14.98 12.79 -7.69
CA PHE A 93 14.78 11.34 -7.69
C PHE A 93 13.72 10.93 -8.71
N TYR A 94 12.58 11.58 -8.69
CA TYR A 94 11.49 11.27 -9.62
C TYR A 94 11.96 11.41 -11.08
N HIS A 95 12.66 12.49 -11.41
CA HIS A 95 13.17 12.69 -12.76
C HIS A 95 14.24 11.67 -13.16
N LYS A 96 15.24 11.42 -12.30
CA LYS A 96 16.41 10.59 -12.66
C LYS A 96 16.14 9.09 -12.53
N VAL A 97 15.39 8.68 -11.50
CA VAL A 97 15.18 7.26 -11.18
C VAL A 97 13.85 6.75 -11.72
N CYS A 98 12.78 7.53 -11.59
CA CYS A 98 11.46 7.13 -12.03
C CYS A 98 11.13 7.53 -13.47
N GLY A 99 11.80 8.53 -14.04
CA GLY A 99 11.45 9.13 -15.34
C GLY A 99 10.10 9.86 -15.29
N ALA A 100 9.77 10.46 -14.14
CA ALA A 100 8.48 11.05 -13.81
C ALA A 100 8.67 12.36 -13.04
N HIS A 101 7.59 12.90 -12.47
CA HIS A 101 7.55 14.08 -11.62
C HIS A 101 6.90 13.77 -10.28
N LEU A 102 7.31 14.43 -9.20
CA LEU A 102 6.77 14.24 -7.86
C LEU A 102 5.35 14.80 -7.75
N GLN A 103 5.10 15.99 -8.27
CA GLN A 103 3.87 16.74 -8.08
C GLN A 103 2.58 15.96 -8.43
N PRO A 104 2.47 15.22 -9.56
CA PRO A 104 1.26 14.45 -9.86
C PRO A 104 0.93 13.36 -8.84
N VAL A 105 1.95 12.79 -8.18
CA VAL A 105 1.74 11.80 -7.12
C VAL A 105 1.19 12.46 -5.85
N LEU A 106 1.73 13.64 -5.49
CA LEU A 106 1.22 14.42 -4.35
C LEU A 106 -0.24 14.84 -4.57
N GLU A 107 -0.58 15.29 -5.78
CA GLU A 107 -1.96 15.64 -6.15
C GLU A 107 -2.91 14.44 -6.06
N THR A 108 -2.44 13.24 -6.40
CA THR A 108 -3.23 12.03 -6.25
C THR A 108 -3.47 11.68 -4.79
N LEU A 109 -2.47 11.82 -3.93
CA LEU A 109 -2.61 11.59 -2.49
C LEU A 109 -3.55 12.61 -1.83
N GLU A 110 -3.42 13.89 -2.19
CA GLU A 110 -4.34 14.94 -1.70
C GLU A 110 -5.77 14.69 -2.17
N TYR A 111 -5.97 14.32 -3.45
CA TYR A 111 -7.29 13.97 -3.99
C TYR A 111 -7.92 12.80 -3.22
N LEU A 112 -7.17 11.72 -3.00
CA LEU A 112 -7.65 10.57 -2.24
C LEU A 112 -8.10 10.97 -0.83
N TYR A 113 -7.33 11.82 -0.16
CA TYR A 113 -7.62 12.22 1.21
C TYR A 113 -8.78 13.21 1.33
N HIS A 114 -8.84 14.20 0.45
CA HIS A 114 -9.80 15.32 0.60
C HIS A 114 -11.10 15.13 -0.18
N GLU A 115 -11.08 14.33 -1.25
CA GLU A 115 -12.19 14.29 -2.21
C GLU A 115 -12.82 12.89 -2.35
N THR A 116 -12.28 11.86 -1.67
CA THR A 116 -12.80 10.50 -1.79
C THR A 116 -13.05 9.85 -0.42
N HIS A 117 -13.71 8.69 -0.45
CA HIS A 117 -13.86 7.80 0.70
C HIS A 117 -12.95 6.56 0.60
N VAL A 118 -12.06 6.53 -0.37
CA VAL A 118 -11.10 5.43 -0.56
C VAL A 118 -10.16 5.36 0.64
N TRP A 119 -10.11 4.22 1.31
CA TRP A 119 -9.06 3.99 2.30
C TRP A 119 -7.72 3.84 1.59
N PHE A 120 -6.72 4.61 1.95
CA PHE A 120 -5.41 4.45 1.32
C PHE A 120 -4.27 4.43 2.32
N GLU A 121 -3.20 3.76 1.90
CA GLU A 121 -1.93 3.66 2.60
C GLU A 121 -0.81 4.10 1.65
N ILE A 122 0.29 4.58 2.21
CA ILE A 122 1.45 5.05 1.44
C ILE A 122 2.60 4.08 1.63
N THR A 123 3.28 3.70 0.53
CA THR A 123 4.50 2.90 0.58
C THR A 123 5.69 3.66 0.00
N THR A 124 6.81 3.66 0.71
CA THR A 124 8.09 4.21 0.26
C THR A 124 9.17 3.14 0.34
N LEU A 125 9.67 2.72 -0.81
CA LEU A 125 10.84 1.84 -0.90
C LEU A 125 12.10 2.67 -0.66
N LEU A 126 12.75 2.50 0.48
CA LEU A 126 13.98 3.22 0.80
C LEU A 126 15.18 2.58 0.12
N ILE A 127 15.91 3.37 -0.66
CA ILE A 127 17.10 2.96 -1.41
C ILE A 127 18.31 3.71 -0.84
N PRO A 128 19.32 3.00 -0.30
CA PRO A 128 20.47 3.64 0.34
C PRO A 128 21.17 4.64 -0.56
N GLY A 129 21.33 5.86 -0.06
CA GLY A 129 21.99 6.97 -0.76
C GLY A 129 21.17 7.67 -1.83
N GLU A 130 19.93 7.25 -2.10
CA GLU A 130 19.06 7.83 -3.13
C GLU A 130 17.92 8.65 -2.49
N ASN A 131 17.15 8.07 -1.57
CA ASN A 131 15.96 8.68 -0.96
C ASN A 131 15.85 8.44 0.56
N ASP A 132 16.96 8.08 1.22
CA ASP A 132 16.98 7.71 2.63
C ASP A 132 17.64 8.75 3.56
N SER A 133 17.88 9.98 3.07
CA SER A 133 18.45 11.05 3.88
C SER A 133 17.46 11.55 4.95
N ASP A 134 17.98 11.94 6.12
CA ASP A 134 17.14 12.49 7.20
C ASP A 134 16.34 13.71 6.76
N SER A 135 16.95 14.60 5.98
CA SER A 135 16.28 15.81 5.49
C SER A 135 15.08 15.49 4.61
N GLU A 136 15.22 14.50 3.71
CA GLU A 136 14.12 14.08 2.84
C GLU A 136 13.02 13.37 3.61
N LEU A 137 13.40 12.47 4.54
CA LEU A 137 12.46 11.76 5.40
C LEU A 137 11.67 12.73 6.30
N HIS A 138 12.33 13.76 6.84
CA HIS A 138 11.64 14.81 7.60
C HIS A 138 10.66 15.60 6.72
N ALA A 139 11.06 16.01 5.53
CA ALA A 139 10.20 16.76 4.61
C ALA A 139 8.99 15.94 4.16
N MET A 140 9.19 14.67 3.77
CA MET A 140 8.12 13.76 3.37
C MET A 140 7.11 13.55 4.51
N THR A 141 7.60 13.21 5.69
CA THR A 141 6.72 12.85 6.82
C THR A 141 5.99 14.06 7.40
N GLU A 142 6.60 15.24 7.35
CA GLU A 142 5.95 16.51 7.70
C GLU A 142 4.84 16.83 6.71
N TRP A 143 5.10 16.72 5.40
CA TRP A 143 4.09 16.94 4.37
C TRP A 143 2.89 15.96 4.55
N ILE A 144 3.15 14.67 4.80
CA ILE A 144 2.09 13.68 5.06
C ILE A 144 1.26 14.10 6.27
N ALA A 145 1.91 14.44 7.39
CA ALA A 145 1.21 14.83 8.61
C ALA A 145 0.35 16.09 8.43
N ASP A 146 0.86 17.07 7.68
CA ASP A 146 0.20 18.37 7.50
C ASP A 146 -0.90 18.35 6.43
N ARG A 147 -0.71 17.58 5.34
CA ARG A 147 -1.62 17.57 4.18
C ARG A 147 -2.62 16.42 4.21
N LEU A 148 -2.24 15.26 4.75
CA LEU A 148 -3.04 14.04 4.74
C LEU A 148 -3.42 13.58 6.15
N GLY A 149 -2.96 14.29 7.20
CA GLY A 149 -3.26 13.94 8.58
C GLY A 149 -2.38 12.81 9.12
N ARG A 150 -2.58 12.52 10.42
CA ARG A 150 -1.70 11.64 11.19
C ARG A 150 -2.07 10.17 11.13
N ASP A 151 -3.23 9.86 10.59
CA ASP A 151 -3.81 8.51 10.60
C ASP A 151 -3.62 7.74 9.28
N VAL A 152 -3.06 8.38 8.25
CA VAL A 152 -2.71 7.70 7.00
C VAL A 152 -1.53 6.77 7.25
N PRO A 153 -1.66 5.45 7.00
CA PRO A 153 -0.58 4.50 7.21
C PRO A 153 0.57 4.73 6.22
N LEU A 154 1.79 4.76 6.76
CA LEU A 154 3.02 4.90 5.99
C LEU A 154 3.91 3.66 6.17
N HIS A 155 4.27 3.02 5.07
CA HIS A 155 5.13 1.85 5.03
C HIS A 155 6.49 2.21 4.45
N PHE A 156 7.55 2.09 5.25
CA PHE A 156 8.92 2.10 4.76
C PHE A 156 9.36 0.68 4.47
N THR A 157 9.71 0.38 3.23
CA THR A 157 10.11 -0.96 2.82
C THR A 157 11.57 -1.02 2.42
N ALA A 158 12.25 -2.12 2.73
CA ALA A 158 13.64 -2.32 2.38
C ALA A 158 13.79 -2.64 0.89
N PHE A 159 14.73 -1.94 0.24
CA PHE A 159 15.18 -2.24 -1.12
C PHE A 159 16.10 -3.46 -1.10
N HIS A 160 15.99 -4.28 -2.13
CA HIS A 160 16.91 -5.36 -2.46
C HIS A 160 17.49 -5.11 -3.88
N PRO A 161 18.81 -5.29 -4.08
CA PRO A 161 19.43 -5.15 -5.40
C PRO A 161 18.77 -6.01 -6.46
N ASP A 162 18.30 -5.40 -7.54
CA ASP A 162 17.73 -6.11 -8.70
C ASP A 162 17.92 -5.28 -9.97
N TRP A 163 17.84 -5.92 -11.12
CA TRP A 163 17.86 -5.37 -12.46
C TRP A 163 19.01 -4.39 -12.69
N LYS A 164 18.75 -3.10 -12.84
CA LYS A 164 19.77 -2.06 -13.12
C LYS A 164 20.47 -1.51 -11.87
N MET A 165 20.04 -1.91 -10.68
CA MET A 165 20.57 -1.42 -9.41
C MET A 165 21.33 -2.51 -8.62
N LEU A 166 22.02 -3.42 -9.32
CA LEU A 166 22.77 -4.52 -8.71
C LEU A 166 23.96 -4.07 -7.86
N ASN A 167 24.46 -2.85 -8.09
CA ASN A 167 25.58 -2.26 -7.34
C ASN A 167 25.14 -1.47 -6.10
N THR A 168 23.82 -1.32 -5.87
CA THR A 168 23.28 -0.65 -4.68
C THR A 168 23.08 -1.70 -3.58
N LEU A 169 23.51 -1.39 -2.36
CA LEU A 169 23.34 -2.29 -1.23
C LEU A 169 21.87 -2.44 -0.82
N SER A 170 21.51 -3.59 -0.27
CA SER A 170 20.18 -3.75 0.38
C SER A 170 20.02 -2.77 1.53
N THR A 171 18.81 -2.30 1.75
CA THR A 171 18.52 -1.37 2.85
C THR A 171 18.63 -2.07 4.18
N PRO A 172 19.49 -1.60 5.08
CA PRO A 172 19.60 -2.14 6.44
C PRO A 172 18.31 -1.90 7.24
N ALA A 173 17.96 -2.82 8.12
CA ALA A 173 16.81 -2.65 9.03
C ALA A 173 16.92 -1.37 9.88
N SER A 174 18.13 -0.96 10.24
CA SER A 174 18.39 0.29 10.99
C SER A 174 17.95 1.55 10.23
N THR A 175 18.04 1.56 8.89
CA THR A 175 17.54 2.66 8.07
C THR A 175 16.02 2.76 8.18
N LEU A 176 15.31 1.64 8.13
CA LEU A 176 13.85 1.62 8.30
C LEU A 176 13.43 2.05 9.70
N SER A 177 14.11 1.55 10.74
CA SER A 177 13.84 1.94 12.14
C SER A 177 14.07 3.44 12.36
N ARG A 178 15.11 4.02 11.75
CA ARG A 178 15.40 5.45 11.76
C ARG A 178 14.30 6.25 11.05
N ALA A 179 13.90 5.84 9.85
CA ALA A 179 12.82 6.46 9.10
C ALA A 179 11.48 6.42 9.87
N ARG A 180 11.17 5.27 10.49
CA ARG A 180 10.00 5.12 11.37
C ARG A 180 10.06 6.08 12.56
N THR A 181 11.22 6.23 13.20
CA THR A 181 11.40 7.17 14.32
C THR A 181 11.16 8.61 13.88
N ILE A 182 11.68 9.03 12.73
CA ILE A 182 11.45 10.34 12.14
C ILE A 182 9.96 10.57 11.89
N ALA A 183 9.29 9.63 11.23
CA ALA A 183 7.87 9.74 10.92
C ALA A 183 7.00 9.86 12.19
N ARG A 184 7.29 9.05 13.19
CA ARG A 184 6.58 9.13 14.49
C ARG A 184 6.85 10.45 15.22
N SER A 185 8.03 11.03 15.09
CA SER A 185 8.34 12.34 15.67
C SER A 185 7.52 13.49 15.04
N LYS A 186 7.04 13.30 13.81
CA LYS A 186 6.10 14.21 13.13
C LYS A 186 4.64 13.95 13.50
N GLY A 187 4.39 12.95 14.36
CA GLY A 187 3.07 12.63 14.90
C GLY A 187 2.28 11.63 14.07
N LEU A 188 2.88 10.96 13.07
CA LEU A 188 2.19 9.89 12.33
C LEU A 188 1.93 8.69 13.25
N ASN A 189 0.68 8.23 13.28
CA ASN A 189 0.22 7.18 14.19
C ASN A 189 0.56 5.78 13.68
N PHE A 190 0.52 5.55 12.37
CA PHE A 190 0.67 4.24 11.76
C PHE A 190 1.87 4.24 10.81
N VAL A 191 3.03 3.80 11.32
CA VAL A 191 4.28 3.75 10.54
C VAL A 191 4.87 2.36 10.65
N TYR A 192 5.06 1.71 9.51
CA TYR A 192 5.47 0.32 9.41
C TYR A 192 6.82 0.14 8.71
N CYS A 193 7.55 -0.93 9.11
CA CYS A 193 8.76 -1.40 8.44
C CYS A 193 8.44 -2.70 7.68
N GLY A 194 8.62 -2.69 6.36
CA GLY A 194 8.34 -3.83 5.49
C GLY A 194 9.59 -4.41 4.83
N ASN A 195 9.47 -5.62 4.29
CA ASN A 195 10.55 -6.41 3.68
C ASN A 195 11.70 -6.73 4.63
N VAL A 196 11.45 -6.68 5.93
CA VAL A 196 12.38 -7.07 7.00
C VAL A 196 11.62 -7.82 8.10
N HIS A 197 12.32 -8.65 8.86
CA HIS A 197 11.79 -9.24 10.08
C HIS A 197 11.97 -8.22 11.22
N ASP A 198 10.94 -7.45 11.49
CA ASP A 198 10.87 -6.46 12.57
C ASP A 198 9.46 -6.47 13.16
N ARG A 199 9.23 -7.26 14.20
CA ARG A 199 7.92 -7.35 14.86
C ARG A 199 7.45 -6.00 15.40
N VAL A 200 8.34 -5.21 15.97
CA VAL A 200 7.99 -3.88 16.53
C VAL A 200 7.62 -2.92 15.40
N GLY A 201 8.42 -2.88 14.34
CA GLY A 201 8.15 -2.03 13.18
C GLY A 201 6.99 -2.53 12.31
N GLY A 202 6.69 -3.83 12.31
CA GLY A 202 5.59 -4.41 11.53
C GLY A 202 4.23 -4.35 12.23
N SER A 203 4.19 -4.14 13.55
CA SER A 203 2.98 -4.21 14.37
C SER A 203 2.25 -2.87 14.46
N SER A 204 0.92 -2.94 14.70
CA SER A 204 0.07 -1.76 14.90
C SER A 204 -0.10 -1.47 16.39
N TYR A 205 -0.08 -0.19 16.74
CA TYR A 205 -0.22 0.30 18.10
C TYR A 205 -1.38 1.30 18.19
N CYS A 206 -2.03 1.34 19.34
CA CYS A 206 -3.12 2.28 19.60
C CYS A 206 -2.62 3.73 19.53
N PRO A 207 -3.24 4.62 18.73
CA PRO A 207 -2.81 6.01 18.66
C PRO A 207 -3.02 6.77 19.98
N SER A 208 -3.93 6.30 20.84
CA SER A 208 -4.27 6.93 22.13
C SER A 208 -3.41 6.43 23.29
N CYS A 209 -3.37 5.11 23.53
CA CYS A 209 -2.66 4.56 24.70
C CYS A 209 -1.34 3.84 24.37
N GLN A 210 -0.96 3.75 23.11
CA GLN A 210 0.25 3.10 22.61
C GLN A 210 0.36 1.59 22.90
N ALA A 211 -0.72 0.94 23.36
CA ALA A 211 -0.76 -0.50 23.52
C ALA A 211 -0.68 -1.20 22.16
N LEU A 212 -0.10 -2.39 22.15
CA LEU A 212 -0.09 -3.26 20.96
C LEU A 212 -1.53 -3.61 20.58
N LEU A 213 -1.87 -3.47 19.31
CA LEU A 213 -3.20 -3.80 18.78
C LEU A 213 -3.17 -5.03 17.87
N ILE A 214 -2.21 -5.07 16.95
CA ILE A 214 -2.06 -6.18 16.02
C ILE A 214 -0.57 -6.48 15.91
N GLU A 215 -0.16 -7.63 16.41
CA GLU A 215 1.20 -8.12 16.21
C GLU A 215 1.35 -8.67 14.79
N ARG A 216 2.47 -8.31 14.14
CA ARG A 216 2.82 -8.85 12.83
C ARG A 216 4.30 -9.22 12.75
N ASP A 217 4.55 -10.39 12.18
CA ASP A 217 5.87 -10.77 11.70
C ASP A 217 5.70 -11.25 10.25
N TRP A 218 6.02 -10.37 9.33
CA TRP A 218 5.79 -10.58 7.90
C TRP A 218 4.29 -10.81 7.60
N TYR A 219 3.89 -11.99 7.14
CA TYR A 219 2.50 -12.38 6.88
C TYR A 219 1.83 -13.11 8.04
N GLN A 220 2.52 -13.29 9.15
CA GLN A 220 1.95 -13.95 10.32
C GLN A 220 1.38 -12.90 11.28
N LEU A 221 0.13 -13.09 11.66
CA LEU A 221 -0.52 -12.35 12.73
C LEU A 221 -0.27 -13.07 14.06
N GLY A 222 0.11 -12.31 15.07
CA GLY A 222 0.26 -12.77 16.44
C GLY A 222 -0.90 -12.28 17.32
N GLU A 223 -0.58 -11.53 18.37
CA GLU A 223 -1.58 -10.97 19.28
C GLU A 223 -2.55 -10.03 18.54
N TRP A 224 -3.82 -10.09 18.96
CA TRP A 224 -4.89 -9.28 18.38
C TRP A 224 -5.72 -8.66 19.50
N HIS A 225 -5.66 -7.34 19.63
CA HIS A 225 -6.29 -6.54 20.68
C HIS A 225 -7.24 -5.47 20.13
N LEU A 226 -7.96 -5.82 19.06
CA LEU A 226 -9.02 -5.01 18.47
C LEU A 226 -10.37 -5.69 18.65
N GLN A 227 -11.34 -4.93 19.11
CA GLN A 227 -12.72 -5.36 19.19
C GLN A 227 -13.62 -4.36 18.44
N GLY A 228 -14.16 -4.79 17.31
CA GLY A 228 -15.01 -3.93 16.48
C GLY A 228 -14.33 -2.63 16.04
N GLY A 229 -13.03 -2.69 15.67
CA GLY A 229 -12.25 -1.51 15.27
C GLY A 229 -11.87 -0.59 16.44
N ARG A 230 -11.96 -1.06 17.69
CA ARG A 230 -11.59 -0.31 18.89
C ARG A 230 -10.46 -1.00 19.64
N CYS A 231 -9.62 -0.21 20.29
CA CYS A 231 -8.59 -0.68 21.19
C CYS A 231 -9.23 -1.40 22.39
N GLU A 232 -8.86 -2.65 22.65
CA GLU A 232 -9.35 -3.44 23.76
C GLU A 232 -8.99 -2.83 25.13
N TYR A 233 -7.88 -2.11 25.22
CA TYR A 233 -7.35 -1.55 26.47
C TYR A 233 -7.98 -0.21 26.86
N CYS A 234 -8.22 0.70 25.90
CA CYS A 234 -8.69 2.05 26.21
C CYS A 234 -9.98 2.44 25.47
N GLY A 235 -10.54 1.58 24.62
CA GLY A 235 -11.78 1.82 23.88
C GLY A 235 -11.67 2.84 22.74
N ALA A 236 -10.48 3.44 22.48
CA ALA A 236 -10.30 4.40 21.40
C ALA A 236 -10.57 3.75 20.04
N THR A 237 -11.29 4.44 19.16
CA THR A 237 -11.50 4.01 17.78
C THR A 237 -10.16 4.03 17.02
N VAL A 238 -9.90 2.96 16.29
CA VAL A 238 -8.71 2.84 15.42
C VAL A 238 -9.14 3.07 13.99
N PRO A 239 -8.56 4.05 13.28
CA PRO A 239 -8.84 4.26 11.86
C PRO A 239 -8.52 3.02 11.03
N GLY A 240 -9.42 2.66 10.12
CA GLY A 240 -9.28 1.50 9.25
C GLY A 240 -10.54 0.66 9.16
N VAL A 241 -10.49 -0.36 8.31
CA VAL A 241 -11.54 -1.38 8.18
C VAL A 241 -11.01 -2.70 8.71
N PHE A 242 -11.63 -3.22 9.74
CA PHE A 242 -11.18 -4.42 10.44
C PHE A 242 -12.28 -5.48 10.46
N GLU A 243 -11.86 -6.72 10.30
CA GLU A 243 -12.70 -7.89 10.55
C GLU A 243 -12.86 -8.13 12.06
N ALA A 244 -13.89 -8.87 12.43
CA ALA A 244 -14.11 -9.24 13.84
C ALA A 244 -12.98 -10.11 14.40
N GLU A 245 -12.42 -10.98 13.55
CA GLU A 245 -11.37 -11.92 13.89
C GLU A 245 -10.18 -11.79 12.93
N PRO A 246 -8.95 -12.08 13.40
CA PRO A 246 -7.78 -12.06 12.54
C PRO A 246 -7.85 -13.12 11.44
N GLY A 247 -7.37 -12.76 10.24
CA GLY A 247 -7.23 -13.73 9.16
C GLY A 247 -6.14 -14.77 9.48
N HIS A 248 -6.31 -16.00 9.00
CA HIS A 248 -5.39 -17.13 9.22
C HIS A 248 -4.76 -17.67 7.93
N TRP A 249 -4.91 -16.95 6.81
CA TRP A 249 -4.37 -17.37 5.52
C TRP A 249 -2.85 -17.38 5.50
N GLY A 250 -2.18 -16.36 6.10
CA GLY A 250 -0.74 -16.22 6.17
C GLY A 250 -0.10 -15.94 4.81
N ALA A 251 1.09 -16.50 4.60
CA ALA A 251 1.90 -16.31 3.39
C ALA A 251 1.51 -17.23 2.21
N ARG A 252 0.38 -17.90 2.29
CA ARG A 252 -0.04 -18.82 1.24
C ARG A 252 -0.30 -18.08 -0.07
N ARG A 253 0.18 -18.65 -1.17
CA ARG A 253 -0.13 -18.23 -2.54
C ARG A 253 -0.79 -19.39 -3.26
N GLN A 254 -1.93 -19.14 -3.86
CA GLN A 254 -2.65 -20.11 -4.66
C GLN A 254 -2.79 -19.56 -6.08
N PRO A 255 -2.05 -20.12 -7.06
CA PRO A 255 -2.25 -19.78 -8.45
C PRO A 255 -3.68 -20.14 -8.87
N VAL A 256 -4.36 -19.19 -9.49
CA VAL A 256 -5.71 -19.38 -10.03
C VAL A 256 -5.62 -19.35 -11.54
N ARG A 257 -6.10 -20.41 -12.20
CA ARG A 257 -6.31 -20.42 -13.64
C ARG A 257 -7.76 -20.12 -13.92
N ILE A 258 -7.98 -19.16 -14.80
CA ILE A 258 -9.30 -18.82 -15.29
C ILE A 258 -9.52 -19.61 -16.55
N LEU A 259 -10.40 -20.60 -16.46
CA LEU A 259 -10.83 -21.39 -17.61
C LEU A 259 -12.00 -20.64 -18.23
N SER A 260 -11.79 -20.11 -19.43
CA SER A 260 -12.82 -19.48 -20.28
C SER A 260 -13.79 -20.52 -20.81
#